data_dfe44fdfcc3e10b7c3b881f38df0bf15
#
_entry.id   dfe44fdfcc3e10b7c3b881f38df0bf15
#
_cell.length_a   1.000
_cell.length_b   1.000
_cell.length_c   1.000
_cell.angle_alpha   90.00
_cell.angle_beta   90.00
_cell.angle_gamma   90.00
#
_symmetry.space_group_name_H-M   'P 1'
#
loop_
_entity.id
_entity.type
_entity.pdbx_description
1 polymer ?
#
loop_
_entity_poly.entity_id
_entity_poly.type
_entity_poly.pdbx_seq_one_letter_code
_entity_poly.pdbx_strand_id
1 'polypeptide(L)'
;MRSVRRRPGQVSVLFLLLFPVLWFALLLPFSYAWASAARAVVRSATDAAALGCASQATVTSQVDARGEVYSQTVAVDPTTGPVAAATWWKRSMVQAGFPGLYLAHWSVSVSGAVCVVQVAANVTPPAGALFAGFEHVDTGAAAKALVP
;
A
#
# COMPACT_ATOMS: atom_id res chain seq x y z
N MET A 1 -62.27 -8.08 24.78
CA MET A 1 -61.15 -7.57 23.96
C MET A 1 -60.33 -6.57 24.75
N ARG A 2 -59.12 -6.91 25.23
CA ARG A 2 -58.25 -5.99 25.95
C ARG A 2 -57.44 -5.19 24.93
N SER A 3 -57.69 -3.90 24.84
CA SER A 3 -56.89 -2.96 24.04
C SER A 3 -55.48 -2.84 24.65
N VAL A 4 -54.49 -3.32 23.91
CA VAL A 4 -53.10 -3.13 24.25
C VAL A 4 -52.75 -1.67 23.98
N ARG A 5 -52.79 -0.83 25.05
CA ARG A 5 -52.29 0.55 25.02
C ARG A 5 -50.78 0.52 24.74
N ARG A 6 -50.39 0.67 23.50
CA ARG A 6 -48.99 0.92 23.13
C ARG A 6 -48.56 2.25 23.76
N ARG A 7 -47.60 2.20 24.67
CA ARG A 7 -46.99 3.39 25.31
C ARG A 7 -46.01 4.02 24.29
N PRO A 8 -46.30 5.16 23.69
CA PRO A 8 -45.45 5.75 22.63
C PRO A 8 -44.04 6.15 23.08
N GLY A 9 -43.80 6.33 24.40
CA GLY A 9 -42.48 6.69 24.92
C GLY A 9 -41.46 5.55 24.98
N GLN A 10 -41.89 4.30 24.98
CA GLN A 10 -40.98 3.14 25.13
C GLN A 10 -40.18 2.88 23.87
N VAL A 11 -40.73 3.18 22.69
CA VAL A 11 -40.05 3.00 21.39
C VAL A 11 -38.95 4.03 21.21
N SER A 12 -39.14 5.27 21.68
CA SER A 12 -38.16 6.36 21.55
C SER A 12 -36.92 6.11 22.44
N VAL A 13 -37.10 5.57 23.66
CA VAL A 13 -35.99 5.25 24.55
C VAL A 13 -35.16 4.07 24.00
N LEU A 14 -35.85 3.06 23.45
CA LEU A 14 -35.19 1.91 22.84
C LEU A 14 -34.40 2.29 21.58
N PHE A 15 -34.95 3.20 20.78
CA PHE A 15 -34.28 3.74 19.59
C PHE A 15 -33.04 4.56 19.97
N LEU A 16 -33.11 5.39 20.99
CA LEU A 16 -32.00 6.19 21.50
C LEU A 16 -30.84 5.33 22.04
N LEU A 17 -31.16 4.18 22.63
CA LEU A 17 -30.15 3.23 23.13
C LEU A 17 -29.57 2.33 22.02
N LEU A 18 -30.39 1.93 21.05
CA LEU A 18 -29.98 1.07 19.94
C LEU A 18 -29.21 1.81 18.85
N PHE A 19 -29.49 3.08 18.63
CA PHE A 19 -28.85 3.89 17.58
C PHE A 19 -27.33 3.98 17.73
N PRO A 20 -26.75 4.34 18.89
CA PRO A 20 -25.30 4.36 19.05
C PRO A 20 -24.67 2.98 18.90
N VAL A 21 -25.32 1.92 19.36
CA VAL A 21 -24.80 0.54 19.21
C VAL A 21 -24.76 0.12 17.73
N LEU A 22 -25.82 0.39 16.98
CA LEU A 22 -25.89 0.17 15.55
C LEU A 22 -24.85 1.02 14.79
N TRP A 23 -24.68 2.27 15.19
CA TRP A 23 -23.68 3.17 14.61
C TRP A 23 -22.27 2.64 14.79
N PHE A 24 -21.90 2.23 16.01
CA PHE A 24 -20.59 1.60 16.28
C PHE A 24 -20.43 0.28 15.53
N ALA A 25 -21.46 -0.55 15.46
CA ALA A 25 -21.43 -1.80 14.71
C ALA A 25 -21.18 -1.62 13.22
N LEU A 26 -21.62 -0.50 12.63
CA LEU A 26 -21.37 -0.14 11.23
C LEU A 26 -20.00 0.52 11.02
N LEU A 27 -19.56 1.35 11.97
CA LEU A 27 -18.28 2.08 11.84
C LEU A 27 -17.07 1.16 11.95
N LEU A 28 -17.11 0.11 12.77
CA LEU A 28 -15.99 -0.81 12.95
C LEU A 28 -15.61 -1.56 11.65
N PRO A 29 -16.55 -2.26 10.96
CA PRO A 29 -16.21 -2.94 9.72
C PRO A 29 -15.81 -1.97 8.60
N PHE A 30 -16.40 -0.77 8.55
CA PHE A 30 -16.02 0.25 7.59
C PHE A 30 -14.58 0.71 7.80
N SER A 31 -14.16 0.95 9.03
CA SER A 31 -12.80 1.36 9.38
C SER A 31 -11.78 0.28 9.07
N TYR A 32 -12.13 -0.98 9.35
CA TYR A 32 -11.29 -2.12 9.00
C TYR A 32 -11.14 -2.28 7.47
N ALA A 33 -12.23 -2.15 6.73
CA ALA A 33 -12.23 -2.20 5.27
C ALA A 33 -11.38 -1.07 4.67
N TRP A 34 -11.49 0.16 5.22
CA TRP A 34 -10.66 1.29 4.82
C TRP A 34 -9.17 1.02 5.07
N ALA A 35 -8.79 0.58 6.27
CA ALA A 35 -7.41 0.29 6.61
C ALA A 35 -6.82 -0.84 5.74
N SER A 36 -7.62 -1.87 5.47
CA SER A 36 -7.19 -2.97 4.58
C SER A 36 -7.00 -2.52 3.14
N ALA A 37 -7.88 -1.66 2.63
CA ALA A 37 -7.77 -1.06 1.31
C ALA A 37 -6.52 -0.16 1.20
N ALA A 38 -6.25 0.67 2.21
CA ALA A 38 -5.05 1.49 2.27
C ALA A 38 -3.77 0.65 2.22
N ARG A 39 -3.70 -0.42 3.01
CA ARG A 39 -2.56 -1.36 3.00
C ARG A 39 -2.38 -2.02 1.64
N ALA A 40 -3.46 -2.44 1.00
CA ALA A 40 -3.43 -3.05 -0.32
C ALA A 40 -2.89 -2.07 -1.37
N VAL A 41 -3.32 -0.81 -1.34
CA VAL A 41 -2.84 0.24 -2.25
C VAL A 41 -1.36 0.52 -2.04
N VAL A 42 -0.92 0.72 -0.79
CA VAL A 42 0.50 0.98 -0.47
C VAL A 42 1.37 -0.19 -0.91
N ARG A 43 0.95 -1.44 -0.62
CA ARG A 43 1.67 -2.64 -1.02
C ARG A 43 1.78 -2.76 -2.54
N SER A 44 0.67 -2.61 -3.26
CA SER A 44 0.66 -2.65 -4.73
C SER A 44 1.56 -1.59 -5.35
N ALA A 45 1.56 -0.36 -4.80
CA ALA A 45 2.45 0.71 -5.25
C ALA A 45 3.93 0.40 -4.95
N THR A 46 4.22 -0.22 -3.81
CA THR A 46 5.58 -0.63 -3.44
C THR A 46 6.10 -1.74 -4.34
N ASP A 47 5.25 -2.73 -4.66
CA ASP A 47 5.58 -3.80 -5.61
C ASP A 47 5.85 -3.23 -7.01
N ALA A 48 5.00 -2.31 -7.49
CA ALA A 48 5.20 -1.63 -8.77
C ALA A 48 6.51 -0.82 -8.79
N ALA A 49 6.84 -0.14 -7.70
CA ALA A 49 8.10 0.60 -7.58
C ALA A 49 9.32 -0.31 -7.62
N ALA A 50 9.27 -1.45 -6.93
CA ALA A 50 10.35 -2.43 -6.95
C ALA A 50 10.56 -3.03 -8.34
N LEU A 51 9.47 -3.37 -9.05
CA LEU A 51 9.52 -3.84 -10.43
C LEU A 51 10.06 -2.77 -11.38
N GLY A 52 9.59 -1.51 -11.22
CA GLY A 52 10.08 -0.37 -12.01
C GLY A 52 11.57 -0.11 -11.81
N CYS A 53 12.08 -0.29 -10.59
CA CYS A 53 13.50 -0.22 -10.30
C CYS A 53 14.27 -1.37 -10.98
N ALA A 54 13.81 -2.60 -10.84
CA ALA A 54 14.45 -3.78 -11.41
C ALA A 54 14.44 -3.76 -12.96
N SER A 55 13.48 -3.08 -13.58
CA SER A 55 13.43 -2.92 -15.06
C SER A 55 14.56 -2.06 -15.61
N GLN A 56 15.29 -1.32 -14.77
CA GLN A 56 16.47 -0.55 -15.15
C GLN A 56 17.77 -1.38 -15.11
N ALA A 57 17.65 -2.70 -15.12
CA ALA A 57 18.80 -3.58 -15.15
C ALA A 57 19.49 -3.59 -16.52
N THR A 58 20.80 -3.59 -16.49
CA THR A 58 21.67 -3.76 -17.66
C THR A 58 22.34 -5.13 -17.61
N VAL A 59 22.45 -5.75 -18.76
CA VAL A 59 23.17 -7.03 -18.91
C VAL A 59 24.55 -6.72 -19.49
N THR A 60 25.59 -7.08 -18.74
CA THR A 60 26.97 -7.01 -19.22
C THR A 60 27.44 -8.41 -19.56
N SER A 61 27.74 -8.65 -20.83
CA SER A 61 28.28 -9.92 -21.31
C SER A 61 29.80 -9.84 -21.47
N GLN A 62 30.50 -10.79 -20.94
CA GLN A 62 31.93 -10.97 -21.18
C GLN A 62 32.09 -12.00 -22.28
N VAL A 63 32.82 -11.62 -23.33
CA VAL A 63 33.13 -12.48 -24.48
C VAL A 63 34.59 -12.84 -24.52
N ASP A 64 34.92 -14.07 -24.93
CA ASP A 64 36.27 -14.50 -25.11
C ASP A 64 36.87 -13.99 -26.45
N ALA A 65 38.14 -14.30 -26.73
CA ALA A 65 38.78 -13.91 -27.98
C ALA A 65 38.15 -14.55 -29.25
N ARG A 66 37.26 -15.53 -29.07
CA ARG A 66 36.55 -16.20 -30.16
C ARG A 66 35.16 -15.64 -30.35
N GLY A 67 34.74 -14.66 -29.51
CA GLY A 67 33.42 -14.05 -29.54
C GLY A 67 32.32 -14.88 -28.81
N GLU A 68 32.73 -15.92 -28.05
CA GLU A 68 31.79 -16.69 -27.24
C GLU A 68 31.51 -16.00 -25.91
N VAL A 69 30.23 -15.93 -25.50
CA VAL A 69 29.84 -15.37 -24.20
C VAL A 69 30.12 -16.41 -23.12
N TYR A 70 31.04 -16.12 -22.21
CA TYR A 70 31.36 -17.02 -21.10
C TYR A 70 30.80 -16.56 -19.75
N SER A 71 30.38 -15.31 -19.64
CA SER A 71 29.79 -14.77 -18.41
C SER A 71 28.78 -13.66 -18.75
N GLN A 72 27.65 -13.68 -18.06
CA GLN A 72 26.67 -12.59 -18.10
C GLN A 72 26.40 -12.11 -16.68
N THR A 73 26.51 -10.82 -16.48
CA THR A 73 26.19 -10.18 -15.19
C THR A 73 25.04 -9.23 -15.40
N VAL A 74 24.02 -9.37 -14.56
CA VAL A 74 22.88 -8.46 -14.51
C VAL A 74 23.04 -7.54 -13.32
N ALA A 75 22.97 -6.25 -13.53
CA ALA A 75 23.01 -5.27 -12.46
C ALA A 75 22.00 -4.16 -12.73
N VAL A 76 21.28 -3.75 -11.70
CA VAL A 76 20.40 -2.56 -11.74
C VAL A 76 21.31 -1.33 -11.62
N ASP A 77 21.08 -0.34 -12.47
CA ASP A 77 21.80 0.93 -12.40
C ASP A 77 21.43 1.66 -11.08
N PRO A 78 22.43 1.94 -10.21
CA PRO A 78 22.19 2.58 -8.91
C PRO A 78 21.71 4.02 -9.02
N THR A 79 21.83 4.65 -10.19
CA THR A 79 21.38 6.04 -10.41
C THR A 79 19.97 6.09 -10.98
N THR A 80 19.67 5.29 -11.97
CA THR A 80 18.38 5.30 -12.67
C THR A 80 17.34 4.43 -11.99
N GLY A 81 17.73 3.34 -11.33
CA GLY A 81 16.84 2.44 -10.61
C GLY A 81 15.97 3.14 -9.56
N PRO A 82 16.56 3.89 -8.61
CA PRO A 82 15.78 4.63 -7.60
C PRO A 82 14.86 5.69 -8.20
N VAL A 83 15.27 6.36 -9.28
CA VAL A 83 14.43 7.35 -9.97
C VAL A 83 13.23 6.68 -10.64
N ALA A 84 13.44 5.54 -11.27
CA ALA A 84 12.36 4.74 -11.85
C ALA A 84 11.40 4.24 -10.76
N ALA A 85 11.91 3.74 -9.63
CA ALA A 85 11.10 3.34 -8.49
C ALA A 85 10.18 4.48 -8.02
N ALA A 86 10.73 5.66 -7.81
CA ALA A 86 9.97 6.84 -7.38
C ALA A 86 8.90 7.25 -8.41
N THR A 87 9.20 7.15 -9.69
CA THR A 87 8.27 7.45 -10.78
C THR A 87 7.10 6.46 -10.80
N TRP A 88 7.37 5.17 -10.68
CA TRP A 88 6.35 4.12 -10.65
C TRP A 88 5.50 4.20 -9.39
N TRP A 89 6.10 4.45 -8.22
CA TRP A 89 5.38 4.73 -6.99
C TRP A 89 4.38 5.88 -7.16
N LYS A 90 4.86 7.03 -7.61
CA LYS A 90 4.04 8.23 -7.80
C LYS A 90 2.87 7.96 -8.77
N ARG A 91 3.13 7.27 -9.89
CA ARG A 91 2.10 6.91 -10.86
C ARG A 91 1.05 5.99 -10.25
N SER A 92 1.45 4.96 -9.52
CA SER A 92 0.55 4.01 -8.86
C SER A 92 -0.32 4.70 -7.82
N MET A 93 0.26 5.61 -7.02
CA MET A 93 -0.48 6.38 -6.02
C MET A 93 -1.51 7.34 -6.63
N VAL A 94 -1.15 8.02 -7.72
CA VAL A 94 -2.07 8.90 -8.46
C VAL A 94 -3.22 8.08 -9.06
N GLN A 95 -2.93 6.92 -9.64
CA GLN A 95 -3.96 6.04 -10.21
C GLN A 95 -4.90 5.46 -9.14
N ALA A 96 -4.37 5.13 -7.97
CA ALA A 96 -5.18 4.62 -6.87
C ALA A 96 -6.16 5.67 -6.31
N GLY A 97 -5.80 6.95 -6.39
CA GLY A 97 -6.66 8.07 -5.95
C GLY A 97 -7.10 7.96 -4.48
N PHE A 98 -6.32 7.29 -3.62
CA PHE A 98 -6.72 6.99 -2.26
C PHE A 98 -6.57 8.24 -1.39
N PRO A 99 -7.67 8.82 -0.87
CA PRO A 99 -7.61 10.05 -0.10
C PRO A 99 -7.01 9.81 1.29
N GLY A 100 -6.29 10.82 1.81
CA GLY A 100 -5.75 10.80 3.16
C GLY A 100 -4.52 9.92 3.37
N LEU A 101 -3.86 9.50 2.29
CA LEU A 101 -2.62 8.71 2.36
C LEU A 101 -1.41 9.62 2.14
N TYR A 102 -0.49 9.63 3.11
CA TYR A 102 0.72 10.44 3.10
C TYR A 102 1.95 9.56 3.28
N LEU A 103 2.98 9.81 2.45
CA LEU A 103 4.27 9.15 2.56
C LEU A 103 5.01 9.69 3.79
N ALA A 104 5.34 8.80 4.75
CA ALA A 104 6.10 9.15 5.94
C ALA A 104 7.60 8.85 5.76
N HIS A 105 7.92 7.72 5.13
CA HIS A 105 9.30 7.32 4.86
C HIS A 105 9.40 6.57 3.54
N TRP A 106 10.50 6.80 2.84
CA TRP A 106 10.81 6.16 1.56
C TRP A 106 12.29 5.81 1.52
N SER A 107 12.61 4.57 1.24
CA SER A 107 13.98 4.17 0.96
C SER A 107 14.04 3.16 -0.19
N VAL A 108 15.05 3.30 -1.02
CA VAL A 108 15.36 2.37 -2.10
C VAL A 108 16.82 1.97 -1.98
N SER A 109 17.08 0.67 -1.97
CA SER A 109 18.43 0.12 -1.99
C SER A 109 18.59 -0.81 -3.19
N VAL A 110 19.72 -0.65 -3.89
CA VAL A 110 20.08 -1.46 -5.05
C VAL A 110 21.32 -2.26 -4.70
N SER A 111 21.25 -3.58 -4.90
CA SER A 111 22.38 -4.49 -4.67
C SER A 111 22.46 -5.49 -5.82
N GLY A 112 23.41 -5.29 -6.74
CA GLY A 112 23.54 -6.11 -7.94
C GLY A 112 22.24 -6.10 -8.76
N ALA A 113 21.65 -7.26 -8.97
CA ALA A 113 20.38 -7.41 -9.71
C ALA A 113 19.13 -7.20 -8.86
N VAL A 114 19.27 -6.90 -7.56
CA VAL A 114 18.14 -6.81 -6.63
C VAL A 114 17.88 -5.35 -6.26
N CYS A 115 16.61 -4.95 -6.37
CA CYS A 115 16.12 -3.68 -5.90
C CYS A 115 15.13 -3.90 -4.75
N VAL A 116 15.41 -3.28 -3.60
CA VAL A 116 14.55 -3.32 -2.41
C VAL A 116 13.98 -1.95 -2.17
N VAL A 117 12.67 -1.87 -2.10
CA VAL A 117 11.92 -0.65 -1.79
C VAL A 117 11.23 -0.82 -0.44
N GLN A 118 11.43 0.12 0.47
CA GLN A 118 10.76 0.17 1.76
C GLN A 118 9.97 1.46 1.88
N VAL A 119 8.74 1.33 2.31
CA VAL A 119 7.79 2.44 2.41
C VAL A 119 7.08 2.39 3.74
N ALA A 120 7.04 3.53 4.42
CA ALA A 120 6.13 3.77 5.53
C ALA A 120 5.16 4.89 5.12
N ALA A 121 3.88 4.63 5.24
CA ALA A 121 2.85 5.59 4.89
C ALA A 121 1.88 5.80 6.05
N ASN A 122 1.44 7.02 6.25
CA ASN A 122 0.39 7.35 7.20
C ASN A 122 -0.95 7.47 6.47
N VAL A 123 -1.98 6.93 7.08
CA VAL A 123 -3.34 6.95 6.52
C VAL A 123 -4.26 7.67 7.49
N THR A 124 -4.91 8.73 7.02
CA THR A 124 -5.91 9.44 7.81
C THR A 124 -7.30 8.92 7.43
N PRO A 125 -7.99 8.22 8.33
CA PRO A 125 -9.33 7.72 8.05
C PRO A 125 -10.35 8.87 7.93
N PRO A 126 -11.40 8.72 7.09
CA PRO A 126 -12.37 9.78 6.86
C PRO A 126 -13.19 10.17 8.10
N ALA A 127 -13.23 9.31 9.10
CA ALA A 127 -13.94 9.57 10.38
C ALA A 127 -13.08 10.29 11.44
N GLY A 128 -11.86 10.74 11.08
CA GLY A 128 -10.98 11.48 11.98
C GLY A 128 -10.44 10.67 13.16
N ALA A 129 -10.22 11.32 14.30
CA ALA A 129 -9.49 10.79 15.46
C ALA A 129 -10.10 9.54 16.16
N LEU A 130 -11.25 9.04 15.72
CA LEU A 130 -11.87 7.85 16.31
C LEU A 130 -11.06 6.56 16.08
N PHE A 131 -10.06 6.57 15.18
CA PHE A 131 -9.31 5.37 14.75
C PHE A 131 -7.80 5.60 14.66
N ALA A 132 -7.25 6.39 15.56
CA ALA A 132 -5.82 6.75 15.60
C ALA A 132 -4.84 5.54 15.56
N GLY A 133 -5.28 4.34 15.92
CA GLY A 133 -4.45 3.12 15.89
C GLY A 133 -4.21 2.52 14.49
N PHE A 134 -4.82 3.05 13.44
CA PHE A 134 -4.67 2.55 12.07
C PHE A 134 -3.87 3.47 11.14
N GLU A 135 -3.21 4.47 11.70
CA GLU A 135 -2.58 5.55 10.94
C GLU A 135 -1.27 5.17 10.25
N HIS A 136 -0.63 4.08 10.67
CA HIS A 136 0.70 3.71 10.17
C HIS A 136 0.68 2.40 9.38
N VAL A 137 1.21 2.45 8.16
CA VAL A 137 1.34 1.29 7.27
C VAL A 137 2.79 1.17 6.82
N ASP A 138 3.46 0.13 7.31
CA ASP A 138 4.79 -0.25 6.85
C ASP A 138 4.70 -1.38 5.83
N THR A 139 5.42 -1.24 4.73
CA THR A 139 5.52 -2.28 3.72
C THR A 139 6.88 -2.22 3.03
N GLY A 140 7.33 -3.38 2.57
CA GLY A 140 8.54 -3.50 1.77
C GLY A 140 8.30 -4.47 0.62
N ALA A 141 8.95 -4.21 -0.50
CA ALA A 141 8.99 -5.10 -1.64
C ALA A 141 10.42 -5.22 -2.18
N ALA A 142 10.75 -6.40 -2.67
CA ALA A 142 12.00 -6.67 -3.35
C ALA A 142 11.72 -7.27 -4.72
N ALA A 143 12.37 -6.75 -5.74
CA ALA A 143 12.34 -7.31 -7.08
C ALA A 143 13.75 -7.63 -7.55
N LYS A 144 13.88 -8.76 -8.24
CA LYS A 144 15.15 -9.20 -8.84
C LYS A 144 15.03 -9.15 -10.36
N ALA A 145 15.97 -8.48 -10.99
CA ALA A 145 16.11 -8.56 -12.44
C ALA A 145 16.61 -9.96 -12.83
N LEU A 146 15.94 -10.57 -13.79
CA LEU A 146 16.31 -11.88 -14.34
C LEU A 146 16.89 -11.67 -15.74
N VAL A 147 17.84 -12.50 -16.09
CA VAL A 147 18.31 -12.63 -17.49
C VAL A 147 17.15 -13.27 -18.26
N PRO A 148 16.70 -12.70 -19.38
CA PRO A 148 15.68 -13.30 -20.22
C PRO A 148 16.18 -14.60 -20.88
#